data_9c89e406370f7028fa396d71d98aec58
#
_entry.id   9c89e406370f7028fa396d71d98aec58
#
_cell.length_a   1.000
_cell.length_b   1.000
_cell.length_c   1.000
_cell.angle_alpha   90.00
_cell.angle_beta   90.00
_cell.angle_gamma   90.00
#
_symmetry.space_group_name_H-M   'P 1'
#
loop_
_entity.id
_entity.type
_entity.pdbx_description
1 polymer ?
#
loop_
_entity_poly.entity_id
_entity_poly.type
_entity_poly.pdbx_seq_one_letter_code
_entity_poly.pdbx_strand_id
1 'polypeptide(L)'
;MPSPLSLPFPSRLLSRGATAWFIAATLGQWAFVAFIVLFFGGPVLDGDLAPLNAKPHVTGYVPGDVVGNLQFVGHALLAGLVTFAGAWQLVPALRRRWPTLHRWNGRVFLSVALVVTLTGFYLVWVRGSQLGPASNLSISLNGLLIVVFALLAWRSARARDFAAHRRHALRAYLLVNGVWFLRIGIMLAGLVLAPLGIQIDYTGAPFILVSFGSWMVPMAVLALYFHAERSHRADIKIAMGALLWLLALLTLTGSAAAIAFMWWPVL
;
A
#
# COMPACT_ATOMS: atom_id res chain seq x y z
N MET A 1 -19.77 -13.21 18.53
CA MET A 1 -19.97 -13.28 17.06
C MET A 1 -20.24 -14.75 16.72
N PRO A 2 -21.22 -15.06 15.89
CA PRO A 2 -21.43 -16.43 15.41
C PRO A 2 -20.18 -16.94 14.70
N SER A 3 -19.93 -18.25 14.76
CA SER A 3 -18.78 -18.83 14.08
C SER A 3 -18.87 -18.61 12.56
N PRO A 4 -17.74 -18.45 11.83
CA PRO A 4 -17.78 -18.27 10.36
C PRO A 4 -18.53 -19.38 9.62
N LEU A 5 -18.64 -20.55 10.23
CA LEU A 5 -19.36 -21.71 9.66
C LEU A 5 -20.89 -21.62 9.78
N SER A 6 -21.42 -20.75 10.65
CA SER A 6 -22.87 -20.54 10.83
C SER A 6 -23.48 -19.48 9.93
N LEU A 7 -22.65 -18.74 9.16
CA LEU A 7 -23.14 -17.71 8.23
C LEU A 7 -23.74 -18.35 6.95
N PRO A 8 -24.75 -17.71 6.30
CA PRO A 8 -25.22 -18.10 4.98
C PRO A 8 -24.08 -18.07 3.95
N PHE A 9 -24.17 -18.95 2.91
CA PHE A 9 -23.13 -19.09 1.87
C PHE A 9 -22.63 -17.74 1.29
N PRO A 10 -23.51 -16.78 0.88
CA PRO A 10 -23.06 -15.51 0.34
C PRO A 10 -22.19 -14.69 1.32
N SER A 11 -22.55 -14.68 2.58
CA SER A 11 -21.79 -13.99 3.63
C SER A 11 -20.46 -14.70 3.96
N ARG A 12 -20.43 -16.04 3.87
CA ARG A 12 -19.19 -16.83 4.01
C ARG A 12 -18.23 -16.56 2.86
N LEU A 13 -18.73 -16.52 1.61
CA LEU A 13 -17.91 -16.25 0.43
C LEU A 13 -17.28 -14.85 0.52
N LEU A 14 -18.06 -13.83 0.87
CA LEU A 14 -17.58 -12.47 1.08
C LEU A 14 -16.48 -12.40 2.17
N SER A 15 -16.73 -13.01 3.33
CA SER A 15 -15.77 -13.01 4.45
C SER A 15 -14.48 -13.77 4.13
N ARG A 16 -14.60 -14.94 3.48
CA ARG A 16 -13.42 -15.73 3.07
C ARG A 16 -12.62 -15.03 1.98
N GLY A 17 -13.30 -14.39 1.00
CA GLY A 17 -12.62 -13.59 -0.01
C GLY A 17 -11.86 -12.41 0.59
N ALA A 18 -12.46 -11.69 1.55
CA ALA A 18 -11.77 -10.61 2.26
C ALA A 18 -10.55 -11.12 3.05
N THR A 19 -10.66 -12.28 3.69
CA THR A 19 -9.54 -12.91 4.43
C THR A 19 -8.45 -13.38 3.46
N ALA A 20 -8.80 -14.02 2.35
CA ALA A 20 -7.85 -14.46 1.33
C ALA A 20 -7.07 -13.28 0.74
N TRP A 21 -7.79 -12.21 0.36
CA TRP A 21 -7.14 -11.00 -0.14
C TRP A 21 -6.23 -10.37 0.92
N PHE A 22 -6.65 -10.30 2.18
CA PHE A 22 -5.83 -9.76 3.27
C PHE A 22 -4.55 -10.58 3.47
N ILE A 23 -4.62 -11.91 3.42
CA ILE A 23 -3.43 -12.78 3.53
C ILE A 23 -2.50 -12.54 2.33
N ALA A 24 -3.02 -12.54 1.11
CA ALA A 24 -2.25 -12.28 -0.10
C ALA A 24 -1.56 -10.91 -0.05
N ALA A 25 -2.29 -9.86 0.35
CA ALA A 25 -1.74 -8.52 0.50
C ALA A 25 -0.65 -8.46 1.59
N THR A 26 -0.88 -9.10 2.74
CA THR A 26 0.09 -9.11 3.83
C THR A 26 1.40 -9.80 3.43
N LEU A 27 1.33 -10.94 2.75
CA LEU A 27 2.51 -11.64 2.25
C LEU A 27 3.30 -10.79 1.26
N GLY A 28 2.63 -10.17 0.27
CA GLY A 28 3.27 -9.28 -0.69
C GLY A 28 3.86 -8.01 -0.05
N GLN A 29 3.16 -7.43 0.91
CA GLN A 29 3.65 -6.28 1.67
C GLN A 29 4.88 -6.61 2.51
N TRP A 30 4.91 -7.76 3.16
CA TRP A 30 6.08 -8.17 3.96
C TRP A 30 7.29 -8.51 3.08
N ALA A 31 7.09 -9.10 1.91
CA ALA A 31 8.16 -9.24 0.91
C ALA A 31 8.69 -7.86 0.47
N PHE A 32 7.80 -6.90 0.27
CA PHE A 32 8.19 -5.51 -0.03
C PHE A 32 8.95 -4.84 1.12
N VAL A 33 8.53 -5.07 2.37
CA VAL A 33 9.27 -4.58 3.55
C VAL A 33 10.66 -5.19 3.62
N ALA A 34 10.78 -6.50 3.41
CA ALA A 34 12.08 -7.17 3.36
C ALA A 34 12.99 -6.55 2.28
N PHE A 35 12.45 -6.32 1.08
CA PHE A 35 13.17 -5.60 0.03
C PHE A 35 13.62 -4.19 0.48
N ILE A 36 12.73 -3.42 1.12
CA ILE A 36 13.10 -2.06 1.60
C ILE A 36 14.25 -2.14 2.60
N VAL A 37 14.16 -3.04 3.57
CA VAL A 37 15.19 -3.18 4.62
C VAL A 37 16.53 -3.59 4.03
N LEU A 38 16.55 -4.54 3.10
CA LEU A 38 17.80 -5.01 2.47
C LEU A 38 18.38 -3.96 1.53
N PHE A 39 17.57 -3.41 0.63
CA PHE A 39 18.04 -2.47 -0.41
C PHE A 39 18.45 -1.09 0.16
N PHE A 40 17.73 -0.57 1.15
CA PHE A 40 18.05 0.75 1.74
C PHE A 40 18.85 0.63 3.04
N GLY A 41 18.61 -0.42 3.82
CA GLY A 41 19.28 -0.60 5.11
C GLY A 41 20.73 -1.10 4.99
N GLY A 42 21.01 -2.02 4.06
CA GLY A 42 22.35 -2.52 3.80
C GLY A 42 23.35 -1.39 3.53
N PRO A 43 23.16 -0.59 2.46
CA PRO A 43 24.05 0.54 2.13
C PRO A 43 24.26 1.54 3.28
N VAL A 44 23.23 1.76 4.10
CA VAL A 44 23.36 2.64 5.29
C VAL A 44 24.26 2.02 6.35
N LEU A 45 24.15 0.72 6.61
CA LEU A 45 24.98 0.02 7.59
C LEU A 45 26.43 -0.09 7.12
N ASP A 46 26.65 -0.27 5.82
CA ASP A 46 27.98 -0.37 5.21
C ASP A 46 28.66 1.00 5.05
N GLY A 47 27.91 2.10 5.20
CA GLY A 47 28.41 3.47 5.01
C GLY A 47 28.65 3.84 3.54
N ASP A 48 28.24 2.99 2.58
CA ASP A 48 28.31 3.25 1.14
C ASP A 48 26.90 3.37 0.55
N LEU A 49 26.51 4.57 0.16
CA LEU A 49 25.19 4.87 -0.40
C LEU A 49 25.14 4.80 -1.94
N ALA A 50 26.26 4.56 -2.63
CA ALA A 50 26.32 4.49 -4.09
C ALA A 50 25.38 3.40 -4.70
N PRO A 51 25.18 2.22 -4.07
CA PRO A 51 24.24 1.22 -4.54
C PRO A 51 22.79 1.70 -4.66
N LEU A 52 22.41 2.75 -3.93
CA LEU A 52 21.07 3.35 -4.03
C LEU A 52 20.76 3.96 -5.40
N ASN A 53 21.77 4.14 -6.25
CA ASN A 53 21.64 4.61 -7.63
C ASN A 53 21.37 3.49 -8.65
N ALA A 54 21.23 2.23 -8.22
CA ALA A 54 20.97 1.10 -9.12
C ALA A 54 19.62 1.20 -9.89
N LYS A 55 18.73 2.12 -9.49
CA LYS A 55 17.44 2.36 -10.15
C LYS A 55 17.47 3.63 -11.00
N PRO A 56 17.44 3.55 -12.35
CA PRO A 56 17.70 4.69 -13.22
C PRO A 56 16.63 5.80 -13.18
N HIS A 57 15.45 5.52 -12.64
CA HIS A 57 14.33 6.51 -12.57
C HIS A 57 14.10 7.05 -11.16
N VAL A 58 15.01 6.78 -10.24
CA VAL A 58 14.96 7.31 -8.88
C VAL A 58 16.24 8.08 -8.64
N THR A 59 16.12 9.35 -8.26
CA THR A 59 17.26 10.12 -7.75
C THR A 59 17.63 9.53 -6.39
N GLY A 60 18.59 8.61 -6.38
CA GLY A 60 19.07 7.91 -5.20
C GLY A 60 20.01 8.77 -4.36
N TYR A 61 21.25 8.30 -4.18
CA TYR A 61 22.30 9.07 -3.49
C TYR A 61 22.88 10.18 -4.39
N VAL A 62 22.98 11.39 -3.85
CA VAL A 62 23.61 12.54 -4.49
C VAL A 62 24.74 13.04 -3.58
N PRO A 63 26.01 13.03 -4.02
CA PRO A 63 27.13 13.54 -3.22
C PRO A 63 26.91 14.99 -2.78
N GLY A 64 27.11 15.27 -1.49
CA GLY A 64 26.91 16.62 -0.92
C GLY A 64 25.46 16.98 -0.56
N ASP A 65 24.46 16.28 -1.05
CA ASP A 65 23.05 16.51 -0.69
C ASP A 65 22.67 15.73 0.58
N VAL A 66 23.18 16.15 1.73
CA VAL A 66 22.95 15.47 3.02
C VAL A 66 21.46 15.41 3.35
N VAL A 67 20.74 16.53 3.17
CA VAL A 67 19.31 16.61 3.50
C VAL A 67 18.47 15.72 2.58
N GLY A 68 18.68 15.79 1.26
CA GLY A 68 17.94 14.98 0.30
C GLY A 68 18.22 13.49 0.46
N ASN A 69 19.45 13.09 0.73
CA ASN A 69 19.82 11.71 0.99
C ASN A 69 19.16 11.18 2.27
N LEU A 70 19.17 11.95 3.35
CA LEU A 70 18.48 11.59 4.60
C LEU A 70 16.97 11.45 4.39
N GLN A 71 16.36 12.40 3.66
CA GLN A 71 14.92 12.33 3.34
C GLN A 71 14.59 11.12 2.47
N PHE A 72 15.43 10.80 1.49
CA PHE A 72 15.22 9.66 0.59
C PHE A 72 15.28 8.32 1.33
N VAL A 73 16.36 8.07 2.08
CA VAL A 73 16.54 6.83 2.83
C VAL A 73 15.52 6.75 3.98
N GLY A 74 15.35 7.84 4.72
CA GLY A 74 14.40 7.92 5.83
C GLY A 74 12.95 7.67 5.37
N HIS A 75 12.54 8.27 4.24
CA HIS A 75 11.23 8.02 3.63
C HIS A 75 11.05 6.54 3.31
N ALA A 76 12.03 5.91 2.68
CA ALA A 76 11.93 4.50 2.30
C ALA A 76 11.82 3.57 3.53
N LEU A 77 12.68 3.74 4.53
CA LEU A 77 12.67 2.92 5.73
C LEU A 77 11.38 3.14 6.57
N LEU A 78 10.91 4.37 6.68
CA LEU A 78 9.64 4.68 7.34
C LEU A 78 8.44 4.14 6.55
N ALA A 79 8.50 4.11 5.21
CA ALA A 79 7.48 3.46 4.38
C ALA A 79 7.45 1.94 4.63
N GLY A 80 8.60 1.30 4.83
CA GLY A 80 8.68 -0.09 5.30
C GLY A 80 8.02 -0.29 6.66
N LEU A 81 8.34 0.56 7.62
CA LEU A 81 7.78 0.51 8.98
C LEU A 81 6.25 0.67 8.97
N VAL A 82 5.72 1.67 8.26
CA VAL A 82 4.26 1.90 8.22
C VAL A 82 3.53 0.78 7.49
N THR A 83 4.11 0.20 6.44
CA THR A 83 3.55 -0.97 5.73
C THR A 83 3.48 -2.18 6.67
N PHE A 84 4.55 -2.47 7.40
CA PHE A 84 4.60 -3.55 8.38
C PHE A 84 3.59 -3.34 9.52
N ALA A 85 3.58 -2.17 10.13
CA ALA A 85 2.68 -1.81 11.23
C ALA A 85 1.21 -1.84 10.80
N GLY A 86 0.92 -1.46 9.55
CA GLY A 86 -0.45 -1.41 9.00
C GLY A 86 -1.13 -2.77 8.96
N ALA A 87 -0.42 -3.82 8.54
CA ALA A 87 -0.96 -5.18 8.48
C ALA A 87 -1.45 -5.67 9.85
N TRP A 88 -0.69 -5.39 10.92
CA TRP A 88 -1.06 -5.77 12.28
C TRP A 88 -2.33 -5.07 12.79
N GLN A 89 -2.64 -3.85 12.29
CA GLN A 89 -3.86 -3.12 12.67
C GLN A 89 -5.14 -3.83 12.22
N LEU A 90 -5.06 -4.62 11.16
CA LEU A 90 -6.22 -5.29 10.57
C LEU A 90 -6.51 -6.67 11.19
N VAL A 91 -5.63 -7.18 12.05
CA VAL A 91 -5.79 -8.49 12.71
C VAL A 91 -6.78 -8.40 13.88
N PRO A 92 -8.02 -8.97 13.78
CA PRO A 92 -9.02 -8.85 14.84
C PRO A 92 -8.61 -9.53 16.15
N ALA A 93 -7.82 -10.61 16.06
CA ALA A 93 -7.32 -11.32 17.22
C ALA A 93 -6.39 -10.44 18.08
N LEU A 94 -5.48 -9.69 17.41
CA LEU A 94 -4.56 -8.77 18.09
C LEU A 94 -5.34 -7.69 18.86
N ARG A 95 -6.33 -7.06 18.19
CA ARG A 95 -7.17 -6.04 18.82
C ARG A 95 -7.94 -6.55 20.04
N ARG A 96 -8.39 -7.82 20.01
CA ARG A 96 -9.14 -8.41 21.14
C ARG A 96 -8.22 -8.82 22.28
N ARG A 97 -7.08 -9.45 21.97
CA ARG A 97 -6.17 -10.02 22.98
C ARG A 97 -5.24 -8.97 23.59
N TRP A 98 -4.79 -8.01 22.77
CA TRP A 98 -3.84 -6.96 23.16
C TRP A 98 -4.31 -5.57 22.73
N PRO A 99 -5.37 -5.02 23.34
CA PRO A 99 -5.95 -3.74 22.95
C PRO A 99 -4.98 -2.56 23.13
N THR A 100 -4.08 -2.64 24.09
CA THR A 100 -3.04 -1.64 24.31
C THR A 100 -2.03 -1.63 23.16
N LEU A 101 -1.56 -2.80 22.72
CA LEU A 101 -0.68 -2.91 21.55
C LEU A 101 -1.35 -2.37 20.28
N HIS A 102 -2.63 -2.72 20.05
CA HIS A 102 -3.38 -2.17 18.92
C HIS A 102 -3.44 -0.64 18.97
N ARG A 103 -3.68 -0.03 20.14
CA ARG A 103 -3.72 1.43 20.28
C ARG A 103 -2.36 2.09 20.02
N TRP A 104 -1.26 1.51 20.54
CA TRP A 104 0.07 2.06 20.32
C TRP A 104 0.53 1.89 18.88
N ASN A 105 0.39 0.71 18.32
CA ASN A 105 0.71 0.46 16.91
C ASN A 105 -0.13 1.34 15.95
N GLY A 106 -1.41 1.63 16.30
CA GLY A 106 -2.25 2.55 15.53
C GLY A 106 -1.75 4.00 15.58
N ARG A 107 -1.23 4.46 16.72
CA ARG A 107 -0.58 5.78 16.82
C ARG A 107 0.68 5.84 15.98
N VAL A 108 1.55 4.82 16.07
CA VAL A 108 2.76 4.71 15.24
C VAL A 108 2.38 4.72 13.76
N PHE A 109 1.43 3.88 13.35
CA PHE A 109 0.97 3.83 11.96
C PHE A 109 0.53 5.20 11.44
N LEU A 110 -0.36 5.89 12.15
CA LEU A 110 -0.90 7.19 11.69
C LEU A 110 0.18 8.28 11.70
N SER A 111 1.02 8.34 12.73
CA SER A 111 2.09 9.35 12.83
C SER A 111 3.15 9.14 11.76
N VAL A 112 3.60 7.90 11.56
CA VAL A 112 4.59 7.58 10.50
C VAL A 112 4.00 7.81 9.12
N ALA A 113 2.71 7.49 8.88
CA ALA A 113 2.04 7.78 7.62
C ALA A 113 2.07 9.28 7.28
N LEU A 114 1.84 10.16 8.27
CA LEU A 114 1.94 11.61 8.08
C LEU A 114 3.37 12.05 7.75
N VAL A 115 4.37 11.54 8.47
CA VAL A 115 5.79 11.85 8.21
C VAL A 115 6.20 11.38 6.82
N VAL A 116 5.87 10.14 6.44
CA VAL A 116 6.15 9.60 5.10
C VAL A 116 5.47 10.43 4.01
N THR A 117 4.26 10.91 4.24
CA THR A 117 3.59 11.78 3.28
C THR A 117 4.31 13.11 3.10
N LEU A 118 4.73 13.77 4.18
CA LEU A 118 5.48 15.03 4.12
C LEU A 118 6.83 14.87 3.45
N THR A 119 7.58 13.83 3.80
CA THR A 119 8.86 13.51 3.14
C THR A 119 8.66 13.14 1.67
N GLY A 120 7.55 12.48 1.33
CA GLY A 120 7.17 12.19 -0.05
C GLY A 120 6.92 13.47 -0.88
N PHE A 121 6.21 14.46 -0.32
CA PHE A 121 6.06 15.77 -0.98
C PHE A 121 7.40 16.47 -1.19
N TYR A 122 8.30 16.44 -0.21
CA TYR A 122 9.65 16.97 -0.38
C TYR A 122 10.38 16.27 -1.54
N LEU A 123 10.37 14.94 -1.60
CA LEU A 123 11.04 14.18 -2.65
C LEU A 123 10.47 14.47 -4.04
N VAL A 124 9.16 14.68 -4.15
CA VAL A 124 8.50 14.96 -5.44
C VAL A 124 8.74 16.39 -5.91
N TRP A 125 8.59 17.39 -5.03
CA TRP A 125 8.51 18.79 -5.43
C TRP A 125 9.77 19.61 -5.15
N VAL A 126 10.59 19.22 -4.17
CA VAL A 126 11.82 19.93 -3.81
C VAL A 126 13.03 19.24 -4.39
N ARG A 127 13.17 17.93 -4.15
CA ARG A 127 14.29 17.15 -4.70
C ARG A 127 14.13 16.84 -6.18
N GLY A 128 12.91 16.79 -6.66
CA GLY A 128 12.55 16.50 -8.03
C GLY A 128 12.31 15.01 -8.28
N SER A 129 11.22 14.70 -8.98
CA SER A 129 10.83 13.36 -9.42
C SER A 129 11.00 13.24 -10.93
N GLN A 130 11.51 12.09 -11.39
CA GLN A 130 11.64 11.77 -12.82
C GLN A 130 10.38 11.14 -13.42
N LEU A 131 9.26 11.09 -12.66
CA LEU A 131 8.03 10.40 -13.06
C LEU A 131 7.08 11.26 -13.92
N GLY A 132 7.43 12.52 -14.17
CA GLY A 132 6.62 13.45 -14.94
C GLY A 132 5.45 14.09 -14.15
N PRO A 133 4.88 15.21 -14.66
CA PRO A 133 3.89 16.01 -13.91
C PRO A 133 2.61 15.26 -13.53
N ALA A 134 2.09 14.41 -14.42
CA ALA A 134 0.85 13.68 -14.18
C ALA A 134 1.01 12.65 -13.04
N SER A 135 2.13 11.93 -13.01
CA SER A 135 2.42 10.98 -11.93
C SER A 135 2.72 11.70 -10.62
N ASN A 136 3.41 12.84 -10.66
CA ASN A 136 3.62 13.69 -9.48
C ASN A 136 2.29 14.20 -8.90
N LEU A 137 1.34 14.55 -9.75
CA LEU A 137 -0.02 14.93 -9.33
C LEU A 137 -0.73 13.72 -8.67
N SER A 138 -0.66 12.53 -9.27
CA SER A 138 -1.24 11.31 -8.70
C SER A 138 -0.71 11.03 -7.30
N ILE A 139 0.63 11.05 -7.13
CA ILE A 139 1.29 10.84 -5.84
C ILE A 139 0.86 11.89 -4.82
N SER A 140 0.77 13.16 -5.25
CA SER A 140 0.37 14.27 -4.38
C SER A 140 -1.09 14.15 -3.92
N LEU A 141 -2.00 13.78 -4.82
CA LEU A 141 -3.40 13.53 -4.46
C LEU A 141 -3.54 12.36 -3.49
N ASN A 142 -2.82 11.26 -3.73
CA ASN A 142 -2.77 10.14 -2.79
C ASN A 142 -2.25 10.60 -1.42
N GLY A 143 -1.16 11.36 -1.37
CA GLY A 143 -0.60 11.91 -0.14
C GLY A 143 -1.59 12.80 0.62
N LEU A 144 -2.30 13.68 -0.08
CA LEU A 144 -3.34 14.52 0.52
C LEU A 144 -4.46 13.67 1.15
N LEU A 145 -4.90 12.64 0.44
CA LEU A 145 -5.93 11.73 0.96
C LEU A 145 -5.43 10.91 2.16
N ILE A 146 -4.14 10.54 2.20
CA ILE A 146 -3.53 9.91 3.38
C ILE A 146 -3.70 10.83 4.60
N VAL A 147 -3.31 12.11 4.47
CA VAL A 147 -3.45 13.09 5.56
C VAL A 147 -4.90 13.20 6.02
N VAL A 148 -5.84 13.37 5.09
CA VAL A 148 -7.27 13.50 5.39
C VAL A 148 -7.77 12.27 6.16
N PHE A 149 -7.54 11.06 5.65
CA PHE A 149 -8.09 9.86 6.29
C PHE A 149 -7.33 9.45 7.55
N ALA A 150 -6.05 9.77 7.69
CA ALA A 150 -5.30 9.59 8.94
C ALA A 150 -5.89 10.48 10.05
N LEU A 151 -6.13 11.76 9.77
CA LEU A 151 -6.73 12.69 10.73
C LEU A 151 -8.18 12.31 11.08
N LEU A 152 -8.99 11.91 10.10
CA LEU A 152 -10.35 11.43 10.33
C LEU A 152 -10.38 10.13 11.17
N ALA A 153 -9.47 9.21 10.90
CA ALA A 153 -9.33 7.99 11.70
C ALA A 153 -8.93 8.31 13.15
N TRP A 154 -7.97 9.22 13.33
CA TRP A 154 -7.54 9.66 14.64
C TRP A 154 -8.69 10.35 15.41
N ARG A 155 -9.38 11.28 14.77
CA ARG A 155 -10.52 12.02 15.37
C ARG A 155 -11.64 11.09 15.78
N SER A 156 -12.03 10.15 14.89
CA SER A 156 -13.10 9.17 15.16
C SER A 156 -12.73 8.22 16.30
N ALA A 157 -11.46 7.81 16.40
CA ALA A 157 -10.99 6.98 17.53
C ALA A 157 -11.11 7.74 18.86
N ARG A 158 -10.74 9.01 18.89
CA ARG A 158 -10.86 9.85 20.09
C ARG A 158 -12.31 10.11 20.48
N ALA A 159 -13.19 10.29 19.50
CA ALA A 159 -14.63 10.43 19.70
C ALA A 159 -15.32 9.10 20.07
N ARG A 160 -14.58 7.97 20.11
CA ARG A 160 -15.11 6.62 20.34
C ARG A 160 -16.14 6.16 19.29
N ASP A 161 -16.21 6.82 18.13
CA ASP A 161 -16.97 6.34 16.97
C ASP A 161 -16.15 5.28 16.24
N PHE A 162 -16.22 4.04 16.72
CA PHE A 162 -15.45 2.93 16.17
C PHE A 162 -15.92 2.51 14.78
N ALA A 163 -17.18 2.82 14.40
CA ALA A 163 -17.68 2.54 13.07
C ALA A 163 -17.08 3.51 12.03
N ALA A 164 -17.04 4.80 12.31
CA ALA A 164 -16.36 5.77 11.47
C ALA A 164 -14.84 5.53 11.47
N HIS A 165 -14.24 5.25 12.64
CA HIS A 165 -12.83 4.92 12.76
C HIS A 165 -12.44 3.75 11.83
N ARG A 166 -13.18 2.64 11.85
CA ARG A 166 -12.94 1.51 10.95
C ARG A 166 -12.96 1.94 9.48
N ARG A 167 -13.95 2.74 9.08
CA ARG A 167 -14.07 3.21 7.69
C ARG A 167 -12.89 4.11 7.27
N HIS A 168 -12.46 5.01 8.13
CA HIS A 168 -11.37 5.94 7.84
C HIS A 168 -10.01 5.24 7.93
N ALA A 169 -9.81 4.37 8.92
CA ALA A 169 -8.57 3.61 9.08
C ALA A 169 -8.29 2.65 7.90
N LEU A 170 -9.32 1.99 7.38
CA LEU A 170 -9.17 1.15 6.18
C LEU A 170 -8.81 1.97 4.94
N ARG A 171 -9.39 3.16 4.77
CA ARG A 171 -9.00 4.07 3.68
C ARG A 171 -7.55 4.52 3.84
N ALA A 172 -7.16 4.98 5.02
CA ALA A 172 -5.78 5.37 5.30
C ALA A 172 -4.81 4.22 5.03
N TYR A 173 -5.13 3.00 5.45
CA TYR A 173 -4.31 1.82 5.20
C TYR A 173 -4.11 1.55 3.71
N LEU A 174 -5.17 1.57 2.90
CA LEU A 174 -5.07 1.33 1.46
C LEU A 174 -4.26 2.42 0.75
N LEU A 175 -4.48 3.68 1.10
CA LEU A 175 -3.78 4.82 0.52
C LEU A 175 -2.28 4.82 0.87
N VAL A 176 -1.92 4.53 2.12
CA VAL A 176 -0.52 4.40 2.56
C VAL A 176 0.21 3.30 1.79
N ASN A 177 -0.49 2.22 1.43
CA ASN A 177 0.06 1.15 0.60
C ASN A 177 -0.02 1.42 -0.91
N GLY A 178 -0.38 2.63 -1.34
CA GLY A 178 -0.46 3.01 -2.75
C GLY A 178 0.84 2.75 -3.52
N VAL A 179 1.98 3.00 -2.89
CA VAL A 179 3.30 2.73 -3.49
C VAL A 179 3.59 1.24 -3.70
N TRP A 180 3.09 0.37 -2.84
CA TRP A 180 3.15 -1.08 -3.03
C TRP A 180 2.18 -1.52 -4.15
N PHE A 181 0.94 -1.00 -4.15
CA PHE A 181 -0.02 -1.23 -5.25
C PHE A 181 0.52 -0.76 -6.59
N LEU A 182 1.24 0.37 -6.65
CA LEU A 182 1.90 0.85 -7.86
C LEU A 182 2.87 -0.21 -8.41
N ARG A 183 3.70 -0.80 -7.57
CA ARG A 183 4.70 -1.80 -7.97
C ARG A 183 4.06 -3.07 -8.51
N ILE A 184 3.11 -3.64 -7.79
CA ILE A 184 2.40 -4.83 -8.29
C ILE A 184 1.57 -4.51 -9.53
N GLY A 185 1.00 -3.30 -9.61
CA GLY A 185 0.25 -2.82 -10.77
C GLY A 185 1.13 -2.69 -12.02
N ILE A 186 2.35 -2.15 -11.90
CA ILE A 186 3.33 -2.10 -13.00
C ILE A 186 3.69 -3.51 -13.47
N MET A 187 3.92 -4.44 -12.54
CA MET A 187 4.24 -5.83 -12.90
C MET A 187 3.07 -6.51 -13.62
N LEU A 188 1.86 -6.36 -13.11
CA LEU A 188 0.67 -6.90 -13.78
C LEU A 188 0.45 -6.28 -15.16
N ALA A 189 0.61 -4.97 -15.29
CA ALA A 189 0.54 -4.29 -16.59
C ALA A 189 1.65 -4.77 -17.53
N GLY A 190 2.87 -4.96 -17.03
CA GLY A 190 4.01 -5.50 -17.79
C GLY A 190 3.74 -6.91 -18.31
N LEU A 191 3.17 -7.79 -17.49
CA LEU A 191 2.81 -9.15 -17.91
C LEU A 191 1.80 -9.16 -19.07
N VAL A 192 0.94 -8.13 -19.17
CA VAL A 192 -0.06 -8.01 -20.25
C VAL A 192 0.51 -7.28 -21.46
N LEU A 193 1.25 -6.19 -21.24
CA LEU A 193 1.70 -5.28 -22.30
C LEU A 193 2.98 -5.72 -22.99
N ALA A 194 3.91 -6.36 -22.28
CA ALA A 194 5.19 -6.80 -22.86
C ALA A 194 5.03 -7.82 -24.01
N PRO A 195 4.13 -8.82 -23.93
CA PRO A 195 3.87 -9.72 -25.06
C PRO A 195 3.31 -9.01 -26.30
N LEU A 196 2.72 -7.81 -26.12
CA LEU A 196 2.21 -6.96 -27.20
C LEU A 196 3.27 -5.98 -27.75
N GLY A 197 4.51 -6.09 -27.28
CA GLY A 197 5.62 -5.19 -27.65
C GLY A 197 5.53 -3.80 -27.03
N ILE A 198 4.62 -3.58 -26.06
CA ILE A 198 4.41 -2.28 -25.40
C ILE A 198 5.28 -2.22 -24.15
N GLN A 199 6.23 -1.30 -24.12
CA GLN A 199 7.05 -1.02 -22.94
C GLN A 199 6.38 0.03 -22.05
N ILE A 200 6.55 -0.11 -20.73
CA ILE A 200 6.04 0.86 -19.75
C ILE A 200 7.14 1.90 -19.53
N ASP A 201 7.01 3.03 -20.22
CA ASP A 201 7.77 4.23 -19.91
C ASP A 201 7.18 4.96 -18.70
N TYR A 202 8.03 5.45 -17.79
CA TYR A 202 7.64 6.10 -16.53
C TYR A 202 6.91 7.44 -16.71
N THR A 203 7.02 8.04 -17.90
CA THR A 203 6.27 9.26 -18.30
C THR A 203 5.11 8.95 -19.23
N GLY A 204 4.99 7.71 -19.69
CA GLY A 204 3.99 7.26 -20.64
C GLY A 204 2.61 6.98 -20.04
N ALA A 205 1.60 6.93 -20.89
CA ALA A 205 0.21 6.70 -20.49
C ALA A 205 0.00 5.42 -19.66
N PRO A 206 0.62 4.26 -19.97
CA PRO A 206 0.46 3.07 -19.14
C PRO A 206 0.90 3.28 -17.69
N PHE A 207 2.04 3.95 -17.47
CA PHE A 207 2.52 4.23 -16.11
C PHE A 207 1.61 5.22 -15.38
N ILE A 208 1.15 6.28 -16.06
CA ILE A 208 0.22 7.26 -15.49
C ILE A 208 -1.07 6.58 -15.05
N LEU A 209 -1.65 5.71 -15.88
CA LEU A 209 -2.85 4.95 -15.54
C LEU A 209 -2.65 4.05 -14.33
N VAL A 210 -1.52 3.34 -14.25
CA VAL A 210 -1.17 2.52 -13.08
C VAL A 210 -0.94 3.39 -11.85
N SER A 211 -0.34 4.57 -11.99
CA SER A 211 -0.10 5.50 -10.90
C SER A 211 -1.41 5.95 -10.24
N PHE A 212 -2.39 6.40 -11.02
CA PHE A 212 -3.73 6.72 -10.50
C PHE A 212 -4.47 5.47 -10.02
N GLY A 213 -4.41 4.38 -10.78
CA GLY A 213 -5.04 3.10 -10.43
C GLY A 213 -4.57 2.53 -9.11
N SER A 214 -3.30 2.76 -8.72
CA SER A 214 -2.69 2.22 -7.52
C SER A 214 -3.40 2.60 -6.21
N TRP A 215 -4.09 3.71 -6.17
CA TRP A 215 -4.87 4.15 -5.02
C TRP A 215 -6.37 4.28 -5.31
N MET A 216 -6.77 4.65 -6.53
CA MET A 216 -8.20 4.76 -6.88
C MET A 216 -8.89 3.40 -6.89
N VAL A 217 -8.28 2.39 -7.50
CA VAL A 217 -8.88 1.04 -7.60
C VAL A 217 -9.08 0.42 -6.21
N PRO A 218 -8.08 0.36 -5.30
CA PRO A 218 -8.31 -0.13 -3.94
C PRO A 218 -9.38 0.64 -3.17
N MET A 219 -9.49 1.96 -3.37
CA MET A 219 -10.52 2.79 -2.73
C MET A 219 -11.91 2.48 -3.27
N ALA A 220 -12.05 2.28 -4.59
CA ALA A 220 -13.31 1.87 -5.22
C ALA A 220 -13.73 0.47 -4.75
N VAL A 221 -12.81 -0.48 -4.72
CA VAL A 221 -13.05 -1.85 -4.21
C VAL A 221 -13.50 -1.81 -2.75
N LEU A 222 -12.87 -0.97 -1.91
CA LEU A 222 -13.30 -0.80 -0.51
C LEU A 222 -14.71 -0.23 -0.40
N ALA A 223 -15.08 0.72 -1.26
CA ALA A 223 -16.44 1.27 -1.29
C ALA A 223 -17.48 0.19 -1.66
N LEU A 224 -17.19 -0.62 -2.69
CA LEU A 224 -18.01 -1.77 -3.10
C LEU A 224 -18.10 -2.82 -1.98
N TYR A 225 -16.99 -3.09 -1.29
CA TYR A 225 -16.98 -4.00 -0.15
C TYR A 225 -17.91 -3.52 0.99
N PHE A 226 -17.84 -2.24 1.35
CA PHE A 226 -18.74 -1.68 2.37
C PHE A 226 -20.21 -1.70 1.93
N HIS A 227 -20.48 -1.55 0.63
CA HIS A 227 -21.83 -1.71 0.10
C HIS A 227 -22.31 -3.16 0.23
N ALA A 228 -21.49 -4.13 -0.19
CA ALA A 228 -21.80 -5.55 -0.10
C ALA A 228 -21.97 -6.04 1.36
N GLU A 229 -21.13 -5.54 2.28
CA GLU A 229 -21.18 -5.87 3.71
C GLU A 229 -22.55 -5.50 4.32
N ARG A 230 -23.11 -4.35 3.91
CA ARG A 230 -24.43 -3.85 4.39
C ARG A 230 -25.62 -4.38 3.63
N SER A 231 -25.42 -4.91 2.42
CA SER A 231 -26.51 -5.42 1.57
C SER A 231 -27.13 -6.69 2.16
N HIS A 232 -28.44 -6.82 2.01
CA HIS A 232 -29.16 -8.06 2.27
C HIS A 232 -29.22 -8.98 1.03
N ARG A 233 -28.85 -8.49 -0.16
CA ARG A 233 -28.89 -9.20 -1.44
C ARG A 233 -27.74 -10.23 -1.53
N ALA A 234 -28.09 -11.46 -1.83
CA ALA A 234 -27.15 -12.58 -1.96
C ALA A 234 -26.21 -12.41 -3.16
N ASP A 235 -26.75 -11.98 -4.31
CA ASP A 235 -26.01 -11.76 -5.55
C ASP A 235 -24.88 -10.73 -5.39
N ILE A 236 -25.15 -9.60 -4.70
CA ILE A 236 -24.13 -8.58 -4.42
C ILE A 236 -22.99 -9.14 -3.56
N LYS A 237 -23.31 -9.94 -2.54
CA LYS A 237 -22.30 -10.58 -1.68
C LYS A 237 -21.48 -11.62 -2.43
N ILE A 238 -22.12 -12.40 -3.32
CA ILE A 238 -21.44 -13.40 -4.15
C ILE A 238 -20.51 -12.71 -5.13
N ALA A 239 -20.98 -11.70 -5.87
CA ALA A 239 -20.16 -10.95 -6.83
C ALA A 239 -18.95 -10.31 -6.16
N MET A 240 -19.15 -9.65 -5.00
CA MET A 240 -18.04 -9.04 -4.25
C MET A 240 -17.08 -10.08 -3.68
N GLY A 241 -17.60 -11.23 -3.21
CA GLY A 241 -16.76 -12.32 -2.73
C GLY A 241 -15.90 -12.90 -3.84
N ALA A 242 -16.46 -13.14 -5.04
CA ALA A 242 -15.73 -13.60 -6.22
C ALA A 242 -14.67 -12.59 -6.67
N LEU A 243 -15.02 -11.30 -6.70
CA LEU A 243 -14.07 -10.22 -6.99
C LEU A 243 -12.88 -10.23 -6.01
N LEU A 244 -13.11 -10.40 -4.72
CA LEU A 244 -12.03 -10.44 -3.72
C LEU A 244 -11.11 -11.65 -3.91
N TRP A 245 -11.63 -12.80 -4.31
CA TRP A 245 -10.80 -13.97 -4.66
C TRP A 245 -9.94 -13.70 -5.91
N LEU A 246 -10.52 -13.10 -6.94
CA LEU A 246 -9.78 -12.68 -8.14
C LEU A 246 -8.67 -11.69 -7.77
N LEU A 247 -8.99 -10.67 -6.95
CA LEU A 247 -8.01 -9.70 -6.49
C LEU A 247 -6.93 -10.32 -5.60
N ALA A 248 -7.25 -11.35 -4.81
CA ALA A 248 -6.23 -12.10 -4.06
C ALA A 248 -5.24 -12.78 -5.00
N LEU A 249 -5.74 -13.44 -6.05
CA LEU A 249 -4.89 -14.08 -7.06
C LEU A 249 -4.03 -13.05 -7.80
N LEU A 250 -4.61 -11.96 -8.29
CA LEU A 250 -3.87 -10.88 -8.97
C LEU A 250 -2.81 -10.26 -8.05
N THR A 251 -3.13 -10.07 -6.76
CA THR A 251 -2.18 -9.56 -5.77
C THR A 251 -0.99 -10.50 -5.58
N LEU A 252 -1.22 -11.81 -5.50
CA LEU A 252 -0.14 -12.80 -5.41
C LEU A 252 0.70 -12.83 -6.69
N THR A 253 0.07 -12.84 -7.86
CA THR A 253 0.76 -12.82 -9.17
C THR A 253 1.62 -11.56 -9.30
N GLY A 254 1.06 -10.38 -9.04
CA GLY A 254 1.80 -9.12 -9.12
C GLY A 254 2.93 -9.02 -8.10
N SER A 255 2.73 -9.56 -6.88
CA SER A 255 3.78 -9.61 -5.86
C SER A 255 4.90 -10.58 -6.25
N ALA A 256 4.58 -11.76 -6.77
CA ALA A 256 5.57 -12.73 -7.26
C ALA A 256 6.39 -12.16 -8.42
N ALA A 257 5.73 -11.49 -9.37
CA ALA A 257 6.41 -10.81 -10.47
C ALA A 257 7.30 -9.66 -9.95
N ALA A 258 6.85 -8.89 -8.96
CA ALA A 258 7.66 -7.83 -8.38
C ALA A 258 8.90 -8.39 -7.64
N ILE A 259 8.77 -9.49 -6.94
CA ILE A 259 9.91 -10.19 -6.34
C ILE A 259 10.90 -10.63 -7.43
N ALA A 260 10.41 -11.33 -8.46
CA ALA A 260 11.26 -11.95 -9.47
C ALA A 260 11.96 -10.94 -10.41
N PHE A 261 11.27 -9.87 -10.79
CA PHE A 261 11.73 -8.97 -11.86
C PHE A 261 12.06 -7.54 -11.40
N MET A 262 11.63 -7.13 -10.19
CA MET A 262 11.86 -5.76 -9.73
C MET A 262 12.72 -5.67 -8.46
N TRP A 263 12.57 -6.61 -7.52
CA TRP A 263 13.23 -6.52 -6.21
C TRP A 263 14.47 -7.39 -6.11
N TRP A 264 14.33 -8.69 -6.44
CA TRP A 264 15.45 -9.62 -6.35
C TRP A 264 16.67 -9.26 -7.23
N PRO A 265 16.52 -8.79 -8.49
CA PRO A 265 17.67 -8.48 -9.33
C PRO A 265 18.55 -7.31 -8.87
N VAL A 266 18.10 -6.53 -7.90
CA VAL A 266 18.83 -5.35 -7.38
C VAL A 266 19.28 -5.51 -5.91
N LEU A 267 19.07 -6.69 -5.32
CA LEU A 267 19.59 -7.08 -4.02
C LEU A 267 20.91 -7.82 -4.17
#